data_31dd5d94d1f3734f8dd89dcd84f07a66
#
_entry.id   31dd5d94d1f3734f8dd89dcd84f07a66
#
_cell.length_a   1.000
_cell.length_b   1.000
_cell.length_c   1.000
_cell.angle_alpha   90.00
_cell.angle_beta   90.00
_cell.angle_gamma   90.00
#
_symmetry.space_group_name_H-M   'P 1'
#
loop_
_entity.id
_entity.type
_entity.pdbx_description
1 polymer ?
#
loop_
_entity_poly.entity_id
_entity_poly.type
_entity_poly.pdbx_seq_one_letter_code
_entity_poly.pdbx_strand_id
1 'polypeptide(L)'
;MDKLNFIKTEFPKLLQNLNPEAKGEWGVMKGQQMVEHMTDSVSQATGKNNQKLHTTPDLVGRYKDFAMSDKEFKPNTPNALLSDLPSPITKATIKDAIAEYNYQITAFINYFETNRGAIITNPFFGDFNFEEWTHLLHKHAIHHSKQFRLL
;
A
#
# COMPACT_ATOMS: atom_id res chain seq x y z
N MET A 1 0.82 6.17 -17.53
CA MET A 1 -0.15 6.38 -16.44
C MET A 1 0.49 7.21 -15.34
N ASP A 2 -0.20 8.21 -14.89
CA ASP A 2 0.24 9.01 -13.74
C ASP A 2 -0.05 8.21 -12.45
N LYS A 3 0.99 7.62 -11.89
CA LYS A 3 0.89 6.75 -10.72
C LYS A 3 0.44 7.48 -9.47
N LEU A 4 0.93 8.71 -9.28
CA LEU A 4 0.54 9.54 -8.15
C LEU A 4 -0.94 9.90 -8.23
N ASN A 5 -1.42 10.31 -9.40
CA ASN A 5 -2.85 10.60 -9.60
C ASN A 5 -3.70 9.34 -9.35
N PHE A 6 -3.22 8.17 -9.77
CA PHE A 6 -3.96 6.94 -9.53
C PHE A 6 -4.16 6.71 -8.03
N ILE A 7 -3.11 6.70 -7.23
CA ILE A 7 -3.23 6.41 -5.78
C ILE A 7 -3.92 7.52 -5.01
N LYS A 8 -3.85 8.76 -5.49
CA LYS A 8 -4.46 9.92 -4.84
C LYS A 8 -5.95 10.09 -5.20
N THR A 9 -6.32 9.79 -6.44
CA THR A 9 -7.63 10.16 -6.99
C THR A 9 -8.42 8.97 -7.50
N GLU A 10 -7.83 8.18 -8.39
CA GLU A 10 -8.57 7.11 -9.08
C GLU A 10 -8.87 5.93 -8.14
N PHE A 11 -7.89 5.48 -7.38
CA PHE A 11 -8.08 4.37 -6.44
C PHE A 11 -9.15 4.68 -5.38
N PRO A 12 -9.13 5.84 -4.70
CA PRO A 12 -10.22 6.21 -3.78
C PRO A 12 -11.61 6.22 -4.44
N LYS A 13 -11.71 6.65 -5.70
CA LYS A 13 -12.99 6.58 -6.44
C LYS A 13 -13.47 5.14 -6.61
N LEU A 14 -12.57 4.24 -6.97
CA LEU A 14 -12.88 2.82 -7.09
C LEU A 14 -13.39 2.25 -5.77
N LEU A 15 -12.78 2.66 -4.65
CA LEU A 15 -13.15 2.18 -3.31
C LEU A 15 -14.56 2.60 -2.90
N GLN A 16 -15.12 3.69 -3.45
CA GLN A 16 -16.46 4.18 -3.08
C GLN A 16 -17.56 3.14 -3.34
N ASN A 17 -17.35 2.24 -4.29
CA ASN A 17 -18.32 1.21 -4.67
C ASN A 17 -18.03 -0.15 -4.01
N LEU A 18 -17.02 -0.23 -3.16
CA LEU A 18 -16.61 -1.48 -2.54
C LEU A 18 -17.48 -1.79 -1.33
N ASN A 19 -18.08 -2.98 -1.32
CA ASN A 19 -18.79 -3.48 -0.14
C ASN A 19 -17.79 -3.83 0.96
N PRO A 20 -17.97 -3.39 2.21
CA PRO A 20 -17.04 -3.71 3.30
C PRO A 20 -16.88 -5.22 3.53
N GLU A 21 -17.89 -6.02 3.22
CA GLU A 21 -17.88 -7.48 3.38
C GLU A 21 -17.48 -8.22 2.08
N ALA A 22 -17.13 -7.48 1.01
CA ALA A 22 -16.74 -8.09 -0.26
C ALA A 22 -15.58 -9.05 -0.07
N LYS A 23 -15.62 -10.17 -0.78
CA LYS A 23 -14.54 -11.16 -0.83
C LYS A 23 -13.69 -10.93 -2.08
N GLY A 24 -12.36 -11.05 -1.93
CA GLY A 24 -11.47 -10.98 -3.07
C GLY A 24 -11.49 -12.26 -3.91
N GLU A 25 -10.96 -12.17 -5.13
CA GLU A 25 -10.74 -13.32 -6.01
C GLU A 25 -9.74 -14.31 -5.42
N TRP A 26 -8.89 -13.85 -4.52
CA TRP A 26 -7.93 -14.65 -3.76
C TRP A 26 -7.74 -14.01 -2.40
N GLY A 27 -7.13 -14.77 -1.46
CA GLY A 27 -6.85 -14.29 -0.12
C GLY A 27 -8.08 -14.30 0.77
N VAL A 28 -7.90 -13.82 1.99
CA VAL A 28 -8.91 -13.90 3.05
C VAL A 28 -9.40 -12.55 3.56
N MET A 29 -8.82 -11.43 3.07
CA MET A 29 -9.28 -10.10 3.43
C MET A 29 -10.67 -9.80 2.86
N LYS A 30 -11.49 -9.13 3.67
CA LYS A 30 -12.72 -8.50 3.20
C LYS A 30 -12.43 -7.09 2.68
N GLY A 31 -13.41 -6.49 2.01
CA GLY A 31 -13.25 -5.18 1.39
C GLY A 31 -12.73 -4.10 2.33
N GLN A 32 -13.33 -3.94 3.50
CA GLN A 32 -12.85 -2.93 4.46
C GLN A 32 -11.46 -3.25 5.00
N GLN A 33 -11.15 -4.52 5.22
CA GLN A 33 -9.81 -4.93 5.65
C GLN A 33 -8.75 -4.57 4.60
N MET A 34 -9.09 -4.72 3.32
CA MET A 34 -8.18 -4.31 2.25
C MET A 34 -7.93 -2.79 2.26
N VAL A 35 -8.97 -1.98 2.45
CA VAL A 35 -8.82 -0.53 2.53
C VAL A 35 -7.90 -0.15 3.69
N GLU A 36 -8.09 -0.73 4.86
CA GLU A 36 -7.25 -0.46 6.03
C GLU A 36 -5.82 -0.97 5.83
N HIS A 37 -5.64 -2.11 5.18
CA HIS A 37 -4.33 -2.62 4.79
C HIS A 37 -3.59 -1.66 3.85
N MET A 38 -4.28 -1.10 2.87
CA MET A 38 -3.69 -0.11 1.97
C MET A 38 -3.32 1.17 2.72
N THR A 39 -4.13 1.59 3.68
CA THR A 39 -3.86 2.73 4.54
C THR A 39 -2.58 2.53 5.35
N ASP A 40 -2.40 1.35 5.92
CA ASP A 40 -1.18 0.99 6.67
C ASP A 40 0.06 1.06 5.77
N SER A 41 -0.07 0.57 4.53
CA SER A 41 1.03 0.62 3.56
C SER A 41 1.44 2.06 3.23
N VAL A 42 0.47 2.96 3.05
CA VAL A 42 0.74 4.38 2.81
C VAL A 42 1.36 5.03 4.04
N SER A 43 0.89 4.69 5.24
CA SER A 43 1.39 5.28 6.49
C SER A 43 2.88 5.03 6.70
N GLN A 44 3.40 3.91 6.20
CA GLN A 44 4.83 3.59 6.24
C GLN A 44 5.68 4.61 5.46
N ALA A 45 5.09 5.28 4.48
CA ALA A 45 5.77 6.25 3.63
C ALA A 45 5.63 7.72 4.10
N THR A 46 5.01 7.96 5.25
CA THR A 46 4.73 9.32 5.72
C THR A 46 5.83 9.94 6.58
N GLY A 47 6.87 9.18 6.90
CA GLY A 47 7.95 9.63 7.78
C GLY A 47 7.61 9.65 9.27
N LYS A 48 6.39 9.26 9.66
CA LYS A 48 5.97 9.29 11.07
C LYS A 48 6.56 8.16 11.89
N ASN A 49 6.80 7.01 11.28
CA ASN A 49 7.32 5.82 11.94
C ASN A 49 8.58 5.37 11.23
N ASN A 50 9.70 5.34 11.94
CA ASN A 50 10.94 4.79 11.40
C ASN A 50 10.80 3.28 11.32
N GLN A 51 10.79 2.75 10.09
CA GLN A 51 10.76 1.32 9.84
C GLN A 51 12.18 0.77 9.81
N LYS A 52 12.36 -0.40 10.41
CA LYS A 52 13.61 -1.15 10.30
C LYS A 52 13.52 -2.13 9.14
N LEU A 53 14.62 -2.30 8.43
CA LEU A 53 14.70 -3.30 7.37
C LEU A 53 14.58 -4.70 7.99
N HIS A 54 13.57 -5.45 7.54
CA HIS A 54 13.34 -6.83 7.95
C HIS A 54 14.05 -7.82 7.03
N THR A 55 14.02 -7.56 5.73
CA THR A 55 14.66 -8.41 4.72
C THR A 55 16.18 -8.39 4.93
N THR A 56 16.81 -9.57 4.81
CA THR A 56 18.26 -9.69 4.97
C THR A 56 19.01 -8.90 3.89
N PRO A 57 20.20 -8.35 4.20
CA PRO A 57 20.96 -7.51 3.26
C PRO A 57 21.28 -8.18 1.92
N ASP A 58 21.43 -9.50 1.90
CA ASP A 58 21.71 -10.27 0.68
C ASP A 58 20.50 -10.38 -0.26
N LEU A 59 19.27 -10.20 0.24
CA LEU A 59 18.04 -10.32 -0.53
C LEU A 59 17.38 -8.98 -0.86
N VAL A 60 17.67 -7.93 -0.09
CA VAL A 60 16.95 -6.66 -0.22
C VAL A 60 17.09 -6.03 -1.60
N GLY A 61 18.26 -6.11 -2.21
CA GLY A 61 18.49 -5.58 -3.57
C GLY A 61 17.60 -6.24 -4.61
N ARG A 62 17.47 -7.57 -4.54
CA ARG A 62 16.60 -8.35 -5.43
C ARG A 62 15.14 -8.01 -5.23
N TYR A 63 14.71 -7.82 -3.98
CA TYR A 63 13.34 -7.45 -3.65
C TYR A 63 13.03 -6.03 -4.12
N LYS A 64 13.96 -5.11 -3.96
CA LYS A 64 13.81 -3.74 -4.48
C LYS A 64 13.69 -3.74 -6.02
N ASP A 65 14.53 -4.51 -6.71
CA ASP A 65 14.47 -4.63 -8.17
C ASP A 65 13.09 -5.11 -8.63
N PHE A 66 12.53 -6.11 -7.95
CA PHE A 66 11.16 -6.57 -8.23
C PHE A 66 10.12 -5.47 -7.98
N ALA A 67 10.23 -4.78 -6.83
CA ALA A 67 9.30 -3.71 -6.48
C ALA A 67 9.30 -2.59 -7.52
N MET A 68 10.46 -2.28 -8.09
CA MET A 68 10.63 -1.22 -9.10
C MET A 68 10.35 -1.69 -10.53
N SER A 69 10.24 -2.97 -10.76
CA SER A 69 9.91 -3.54 -12.08
C SER A 69 8.44 -3.28 -12.46
N ASP A 70 8.10 -3.55 -13.72
CA ASP A 70 6.71 -3.51 -14.18
C ASP A 70 5.93 -4.80 -13.89
N LYS A 71 6.56 -5.79 -13.27
CA LYS A 71 5.89 -7.03 -12.88
C LYS A 71 4.91 -6.78 -11.74
N GLU A 72 3.72 -7.34 -11.86
CA GLU A 72 2.70 -7.25 -10.80
C GLU A 72 3.02 -8.20 -9.64
N PHE A 73 2.48 -7.89 -8.46
CA PHE A 73 2.47 -8.85 -7.36
C PHE A 73 1.64 -10.08 -7.74
N LYS A 74 2.13 -11.25 -7.36
CA LYS A 74 1.41 -12.52 -7.59
C LYS A 74 0.34 -12.72 -6.51
N PRO A 75 -0.84 -13.25 -6.87
CA PRO A 75 -1.84 -13.65 -5.89
C PRO A 75 -1.27 -14.63 -4.85
N ASN A 76 -1.73 -14.47 -3.60
CA ASN A 76 -1.39 -15.36 -2.49
C ASN A 76 0.12 -15.45 -2.18
N THR A 77 0.90 -14.40 -2.46
CA THR A 77 2.32 -14.38 -2.10
C THR A 77 2.46 -14.31 -0.57
N PRO A 78 3.16 -15.27 0.07
CA PRO A 78 3.37 -15.21 1.51
C PRO A 78 4.18 -13.98 1.91
N ASN A 79 3.83 -13.39 3.07
CA ASN A 79 4.57 -12.29 3.65
C ASN A 79 4.98 -12.69 5.08
N ALA A 80 6.28 -12.76 5.33
CA ALA A 80 6.83 -13.21 6.61
C ALA A 80 6.48 -12.30 7.80
N LEU A 81 6.12 -11.03 7.56
CA LEU A 81 5.74 -10.07 8.62
C LEU A 81 4.24 -10.07 8.92
N LEU A 82 3.42 -10.61 8.03
CA LEU A 82 1.98 -10.65 8.22
C LEU A 82 1.56 -12.06 8.61
N SER A 83 0.61 -12.16 9.54
CA SER A 83 -0.02 -13.43 9.83
C SER A 83 -0.84 -13.88 8.61
N ASP A 84 -1.17 -15.16 8.53
CA ASP A 84 -2.05 -15.70 7.49
C ASP A 84 -3.47 -15.13 7.60
N LEU A 85 -3.81 -14.55 8.74
CA LEU A 85 -5.09 -13.91 8.99
C LEU A 85 -4.97 -12.39 8.82
N PRO A 86 -5.98 -11.74 8.20
CA PRO A 86 -5.98 -10.29 8.10
C PRO A 86 -6.15 -9.65 9.47
N SER A 87 -5.61 -8.44 9.62
CA SER A 87 -5.82 -7.65 10.84
C SER A 87 -7.30 -7.32 11.02
N PRO A 88 -7.81 -7.28 12.26
CA PRO A 88 -9.16 -6.80 12.52
C PRO A 88 -9.35 -5.36 12.03
N ILE A 89 -10.56 -5.03 11.59
CA ILE A 89 -10.89 -3.65 11.22
C ILE A 89 -10.83 -2.75 12.45
N THR A 90 -10.40 -1.49 12.25
CA THR A 90 -10.30 -0.48 13.29
C THR A 90 -11.31 0.64 13.13
N LYS A 91 -11.81 0.89 11.91
CA LYS A 91 -12.78 1.93 11.62
C LYS A 91 -14.21 1.39 11.72
N ALA A 92 -15.14 2.26 12.12
CA ALA A 92 -16.54 1.86 12.28
C ALA A 92 -17.20 1.51 10.94
N THR A 93 -16.81 2.21 9.85
CA THR A 93 -17.38 2.02 8.52
C THR A 93 -16.29 2.04 7.45
N ILE A 94 -16.60 1.48 6.28
CA ILE A 94 -15.69 1.57 5.13
C ILE A 94 -15.51 3.02 4.66
N LYS A 95 -16.52 3.85 4.82
CA LYS A 95 -16.40 5.30 4.51
C LYS A 95 -15.33 5.95 5.36
N ASP A 96 -15.29 5.64 6.66
CA ASP A 96 -14.25 6.14 7.56
C ASP A 96 -12.88 5.57 7.19
N ALA A 97 -12.82 4.32 6.79
CA ALA A 97 -11.58 3.69 6.34
C ALA A 97 -11.02 4.37 5.07
N ILE A 98 -11.87 4.72 4.11
CA ILE A 98 -11.49 5.45 2.90
C ILE A 98 -11.02 6.87 3.23
N ALA A 99 -11.70 7.54 4.17
CA ALA A 99 -11.27 8.86 4.64
C ALA A 99 -9.87 8.83 5.26
N GLU A 100 -9.56 7.79 6.03
CA GLU A 100 -8.23 7.61 6.61
C GLU A 100 -7.18 7.32 5.54
N TYR A 101 -7.52 6.53 4.53
CA TYR A 101 -6.64 6.32 3.38
C TYR A 101 -6.29 7.66 2.72
N ASN A 102 -7.30 8.49 2.43
CA ASN A 102 -7.09 9.81 1.82
C ASN A 102 -6.23 10.72 2.69
N TYR A 103 -6.43 10.67 4.01
CA TYR A 103 -5.60 11.42 4.95
C TYR A 103 -4.13 10.98 4.87
N GLN A 104 -3.87 9.70 4.84
CA GLN A 104 -2.50 9.18 4.78
C GLN A 104 -1.82 9.49 3.43
N ILE A 105 -2.54 9.45 2.32
CA ILE A 105 -2.00 9.87 1.01
C ILE A 105 -1.59 11.35 1.05
N THR A 106 -2.42 12.20 1.63
CA THR A 106 -2.10 13.63 1.79
C THR A 106 -0.86 13.81 2.67
N ALA A 107 -0.77 13.07 3.77
CA ALA A 107 0.40 13.11 4.67
C ALA A 107 1.67 12.64 3.95
N PHE A 108 1.58 11.60 3.15
CA PHE A 108 2.69 11.09 2.33
C PHE A 108 3.22 12.17 1.37
N ILE A 109 2.32 12.79 0.62
CA ILE A 109 2.69 13.83 -0.35
C ILE A 109 3.31 15.03 0.38
N ASN A 110 2.67 15.51 1.44
CA ASN A 110 3.13 16.67 2.20
C ASN A 110 4.50 16.42 2.85
N TYR A 111 4.75 15.21 3.35
CA TYR A 111 6.05 14.87 3.93
C TYR A 111 7.17 15.07 2.92
N PHE A 112 7.02 14.53 1.71
CA PHE A 112 8.08 14.64 0.69
C PHE A 112 8.15 16.02 0.06
N GLU A 113 7.08 16.79 0.03
CA GLU A 113 7.14 18.20 -0.40
C GLU A 113 7.94 19.04 0.59
N THR A 114 7.80 18.77 1.89
CA THR A 114 8.52 19.47 2.95
C THR A 114 9.96 18.96 3.10
N ASN A 115 10.18 17.68 2.84
CA ASN A 115 11.47 17.00 3.02
C ASN A 115 11.96 16.46 1.67
N ARG A 116 12.25 17.34 0.73
CA ARG A 116 12.72 16.95 -0.60
C ARG A 116 14.04 16.18 -0.50
N GLY A 117 14.12 15.07 -1.24
CA GLY A 117 15.26 14.18 -1.20
C GLY A 117 15.28 13.24 0.00
N ALA A 118 14.24 13.24 0.84
CA ALA A 118 14.14 12.30 1.94
C ALA A 118 14.12 10.85 1.44
N ILE A 119 14.67 9.97 2.27
CA ILE A 119 14.66 8.52 2.05
C ILE A 119 13.96 7.89 3.25
N ILE A 120 12.97 7.04 2.99
CA ILE A 120 12.24 6.31 4.03
C ILE A 120 12.39 4.82 3.76
N THR A 121 12.81 4.07 4.78
CA THR A 121 13.01 2.63 4.67
C THR A 121 11.68 1.90 4.62
N ASN A 122 11.50 1.08 3.58
CA ASN A 122 10.46 0.06 3.55
C ASN A 122 11.01 -1.20 4.21
N PRO A 123 10.25 -1.86 5.12
CA PRO A 123 10.77 -3.01 5.86
C PRO A 123 11.12 -4.22 4.98
N PHE A 124 10.56 -4.31 3.77
CA PHE A 124 10.79 -5.44 2.86
C PHE A 124 11.73 -5.11 1.71
N PHE A 125 11.64 -3.89 1.19
CA PHE A 125 12.25 -3.52 -0.08
C PHE A 125 13.42 -2.55 0.09
N GLY A 126 13.68 -2.07 1.30
CA GLY A 126 14.80 -1.19 1.59
C GLY A 126 14.45 0.29 1.45
N ASP A 127 15.47 1.09 1.20
CA ASP A 127 15.36 2.54 1.21
C ASP A 127 14.74 3.07 -0.08
N PHE A 128 13.71 3.89 0.07
CA PHE A 128 12.96 4.45 -1.06
C PHE A 128 12.88 5.97 -0.98
N ASN A 129 13.03 6.62 -2.14
CA ASN A 129 12.69 8.03 -2.32
C ASN A 129 11.20 8.18 -2.67
N PHE A 130 10.75 9.39 -2.98
CA PHE A 130 9.34 9.68 -3.28
C PHE A 130 8.83 8.90 -4.49
N GLU A 131 9.58 8.90 -5.59
CA GLU A 131 9.19 8.22 -6.82
C GLU A 131 9.12 6.71 -6.62
N GLU A 132 10.04 6.16 -5.87
CA GLU A 132 10.08 4.72 -5.57
C GLU A 132 8.90 4.31 -4.69
N TRP A 133 8.58 5.10 -3.67
CA TRP A 133 7.37 4.88 -2.86
C TRP A 133 6.09 4.97 -3.70
N THR A 134 5.99 5.98 -4.55
CA THR A 134 4.83 6.15 -5.44
C THR A 134 4.67 4.95 -6.36
N HIS A 135 5.76 4.45 -6.92
CA HIS A 135 5.74 3.26 -7.77
C HIS A 135 5.25 2.02 -7.01
N LEU A 136 5.78 1.79 -5.82
CA LEU A 136 5.38 0.65 -4.99
C LEU A 136 3.90 0.74 -4.58
N LEU A 137 3.47 1.91 -4.11
CA LEU A 137 2.08 2.11 -3.68
C LEU A 137 1.11 1.95 -4.85
N HIS A 138 1.48 2.41 -6.05
CA HIS A 138 0.69 2.19 -7.26
C HIS A 138 0.59 0.69 -7.59
N LYS A 139 1.71 -0.02 -7.62
CA LYS A 139 1.73 -1.48 -7.86
C LYS A 139 0.83 -2.21 -6.87
N HIS A 140 0.87 -1.84 -5.61
CA HIS A 140 0.08 -2.43 -4.53
C HIS A 140 -1.42 -2.14 -4.71
N ALA A 141 -1.76 -0.90 -5.08
CA ALA A 141 -3.15 -0.51 -5.34
C ALA A 141 -3.73 -1.24 -6.56
N ILE A 142 -2.96 -1.41 -7.63
CA ILE A 142 -3.37 -2.20 -8.81
C ILE A 142 -3.63 -3.66 -8.40
N HIS A 143 -2.74 -4.25 -7.62
CA HIS A 143 -2.90 -5.63 -7.14
C HIS A 143 -4.23 -5.83 -6.41
N HIS A 144 -4.52 -4.96 -5.44
CA HIS A 144 -5.76 -5.07 -4.65
C HIS A 144 -7.00 -4.65 -5.44
N SER A 145 -6.88 -3.72 -6.39
CA SER A 145 -7.98 -3.37 -7.29
C SER A 145 -8.42 -4.58 -8.12
N LYS A 146 -7.46 -5.37 -8.61
CA LYS A 146 -7.76 -6.61 -9.34
C LYS A 146 -8.31 -7.68 -8.39
N GLN A 147 -7.76 -7.80 -7.19
CA GLN A 147 -8.23 -8.75 -6.18
C GLN A 147 -9.73 -8.58 -5.88
N PHE A 148 -10.20 -7.34 -5.83
CA PHE A 148 -11.60 -7.03 -5.50
C PHE A 148 -12.44 -6.63 -6.72
N ARG A 149 -11.98 -6.93 -7.93
CA ARG A 149 -12.70 -6.65 -9.19
C ARG A 149 -13.07 -5.18 -9.37
N LEU A 150 -12.18 -4.28 -8.95
CA LEU A 150 -12.35 -2.84 -9.13
C LEU A 150 -11.72 -2.37 -10.45
N LEU A 151 -10.88 -3.19 -11.03
CA LEU A 151 -10.28 -3.03 -12.36
C LEU A 151 -10.47 -4.29 -13.17
#